data_4c98303178da4d2b407c0cff7db086d8
#
_entry.id   4c98303178da4d2b407c0cff7db086d8
#
_cell.length_a   1.000
_cell.length_b   1.000
_cell.length_c   1.000
_cell.angle_alpha   90.00
_cell.angle_beta   90.00
_cell.angle_gamma   90.00
#
_symmetry.space_group_name_H-M   'P 1'
#
loop_
_entity.id
_entity.type
_entity.pdbx_description
1 polymer ?
#
loop_
_entity_poly.entity_id
_entity_poly.type
_entity_poly.pdbx_seq_one_letter_code
_entity_poly.pdbx_strand_id
1 'polypeptide(L)'
;LGLEVEVRIPESVKNIGPVVYICNHQNSYDIFTVSNAVQPGTVSVGKKSLKWIPFFGQMYWLTGNILIDRKNKNKAMNTIDMTANKIREKKLSVWLFPEGTRSYGRGLLPFKTGAFRTAAKAEVPIIPVCASNTHKTIDLNRWDNGKMIVEFLPPVYLSSEDKEKIRTITNKTRNDMLVKITQLNDETGHELPQVKDKNSQNKQKSETK
;
A
#
# COMPACT_ATOMS: atom_id res chain seq x y z
N LEU A 1 7.14 -2.99 -19.56
CA LEU A 1 7.76 -1.81 -18.91
C LEU A 1 9.29 -1.88 -18.88
N GLY A 2 9.92 -3.01 -19.31
CA GLY A 2 11.37 -3.17 -19.24
C GLY A 2 11.94 -3.06 -17.83
N LEU A 3 11.18 -3.43 -16.82
CA LEU A 3 11.56 -3.41 -15.41
C LEU A 3 11.65 -4.84 -14.88
N GLU A 4 12.82 -5.21 -14.36
CA GLU A 4 12.97 -6.46 -13.63
C GLU A 4 12.33 -6.34 -12.25
N VAL A 5 11.46 -7.26 -11.88
CA VAL A 5 10.79 -7.25 -10.56
C VAL A 5 11.21 -8.48 -9.76
N GLU A 6 11.98 -8.26 -8.70
CA GLU A 6 12.32 -9.29 -7.72
C GLU A 6 11.33 -9.27 -6.57
N VAL A 7 10.74 -10.44 -6.25
CA VAL A 7 9.80 -10.58 -5.13
C VAL A 7 10.41 -11.46 -4.05
N ARG A 8 10.51 -10.91 -2.83
CA ARG A 8 11.08 -11.60 -1.64
C ARG A 8 9.98 -11.88 -0.63
N ILE A 9 9.65 -13.16 -0.45
CA ILE A 9 8.61 -13.63 0.48
C ILE A 9 9.26 -14.54 1.53
N PRO A 10 9.39 -14.10 2.79
CA PRO A 10 9.89 -14.93 3.88
C PRO A 10 8.97 -16.12 4.16
N GLU A 11 9.51 -17.22 4.64
CA GLU A 11 8.73 -18.40 5.02
C GLU A 11 7.63 -18.09 6.05
N SER A 12 7.89 -17.15 6.97
CA SER A 12 6.93 -16.70 7.98
C SER A 12 5.65 -16.07 7.41
N VAL A 13 5.64 -15.75 6.11
CA VAL A 13 4.50 -15.11 5.43
C VAL A 13 3.79 -16.08 4.50
N LYS A 14 4.45 -17.19 4.14
CA LYS A 14 3.86 -18.21 3.26
C LYS A 14 2.76 -18.98 4.00
N ASN A 15 1.65 -19.21 3.32
CA ASN A 15 0.54 -20.05 3.81
C ASN A 15 -0.09 -19.60 5.15
N ILE A 16 0.03 -18.32 5.50
CA ILE A 16 -0.46 -17.79 6.78
C ILE A 16 -1.99 -17.67 6.84
N GLY A 17 -2.71 -17.91 5.73
CA GLY A 17 -4.16 -17.81 5.63
C GLY A 17 -4.62 -16.40 5.20
N PRO A 18 -5.87 -16.03 5.44
CA PRO A 18 -6.37 -14.70 5.13
C PRO A 18 -5.61 -13.61 5.89
N VAL A 19 -5.19 -12.58 5.18
CA VAL A 19 -4.41 -11.45 5.74
C VAL A 19 -4.81 -10.13 5.10
N VAL A 20 -4.40 -9.02 5.72
CA VAL A 20 -4.42 -7.70 5.10
C VAL A 20 -3.01 -7.32 4.66
N TYR A 21 -2.75 -7.35 3.37
CA TYR A 21 -1.52 -6.80 2.80
C TYR A 21 -1.59 -5.27 2.75
N ILE A 22 -0.55 -4.60 3.19
CA ILE A 22 -0.39 -3.16 3.04
C ILE A 22 0.90 -2.86 2.28
N CYS A 23 0.80 -2.04 1.22
CA CYS A 23 1.95 -1.70 0.38
C CYS A 23 2.06 -0.18 0.20
N ASN A 24 3.28 0.34 0.04
CA ASN A 24 3.47 1.74 -0.36
C ASN A 24 2.95 1.99 -1.78
N HIS A 25 2.38 3.17 -1.99
CA HIS A 25 1.73 3.53 -3.26
C HIS A 25 2.46 4.68 -3.94
N GLN A 26 3.16 4.40 -5.02
CA GLN A 26 4.06 5.37 -5.64
C GLN A 26 3.42 6.10 -6.83
N ASN A 27 2.93 5.35 -7.81
CA ASN A 27 2.47 5.92 -9.07
C ASN A 27 1.42 5.01 -9.76
N SER A 28 1.09 5.31 -11.01
CA SER A 28 0.09 4.54 -11.78
C SER A 28 0.60 3.18 -12.23
N TYR A 29 1.91 2.99 -12.28
CA TYR A 29 2.52 1.73 -12.71
C TYR A 29 2.48 0.65 -11.63
N ASP A 30 2.16 1.00 -10.37
CA ASP A 30 2.07 0.04 -9.26
C ASP A 30 1.11 -1.12 -9.57
N ILE A 31 0.06 -0.87 -10.40
CA ILE A 31 -0.87 -1.91 -10.83
C ILE A 31 -0.17 -3.02 -11.63
N PHE A 32 0.95 -2.72 -12.26
CA PHE A 32 1.75 -3.69 -13.02
C PHE A 32 2.95 -4.17 -12.24
N THR A 33 3.64 -3.27 -11.53
CA THR A 33 4.92 -3.56 -10.89
C THR A 33 4.78 -4.39 -9.63
N VAL A 34 3.72 -4.17 -8.82
CA VAL A 34 3.48 -4.96 -7.60
C VAL A 34 2.54 -6.15 -7.82
N SER A 35 1.94 -6.29 -9.01
CA SER A 35 0.99 -7.39 -9.28
C SER A 35 1.63 -8.78 -9.14
N ASN A 36 2.93 -8.92 -9.47
CA ASN A 36 3.68 -10.16 -9.32
C ASN A 36 3.84 -10.59 -7.85
N ALA A 37 3.69 -9.65 -6.92
CA ALA A 37 3.75 -9.93 -5.48
C ALA A 37 2.40 -10.33 -4.88
N VAL A 38 1.30 -10.12 -5.60
CA VAL A 38 -0.05 -10.41 -5.10
C VAL A 38 -0.25 -11.92 -4.99
N GLN A 39 -0.53 -12.39 -3.78
CA GLN A 39 -0.70 -13.81 -3.50
C GLN A 39 -2.10 -14.31 -3.93
N PRO A 40 -2.25 -15.59 -4.29
CA PRO A 40 -3.55 -16.19 -4.63
C PRO A 40 -4.60 -15.92 -3.54
N GLY A 41 -5.87 -15.82 -3.95
CA GLY A 41 -6.97 -15.54 -3.03
C GLY A 41 -6.99 -14.10 -2.48
N THR A 42 -6.25 -13.18 -3.09
CA THR A 42 -6.19 -11.77 -2.66
C THR A 42 -7.04 -10.89 -3.58
N VAL A 43 -7.85 -10.03 -2.97
CA VAL A 43 -8.61 -8.98 -3.66
C VAL A 43 -8.08 -7.60 -3.27
N SER A 44 -8.15 -6.64 -4.19
CA SER A 44 -7.72 -5.28 -3.91
C SER A 44 -8.87 -4.36 -3.52
N VAL A 45 -8.55 -3.27 -2.83
CA VAL A 45 -9.52 -2.23 -2.47
C VAL A 45 -9.25 -0.97 -3.29
N GLY A 46 -10.14 -0.71 -4.23
CA GLY A 46 -10.05 0.41 -5.16
C GLY A 46 -11.09 1.50 -4.93
N LYS A 47 -10.89 2.64 -5.60
CA LYS A 47 -11.83 3.76 -5.59
C LYS A 47 -13.11 3.41 -6.38
N LYS A 48 -14.30 3.76 -5.85
CA LYS A 48 -15.59 3.50 -6.50
C LYS A 48 -15.66 3.99 -7.96
N SER A 49 -14.94 5.07 -8.31
CA SER A 49 -14.91 5.57 -9.69
C SER A 49 -14.24 4.63 -10.68
N LEU A 50 -13.46 3.63 -10.24
CA LEU A 50 -12.84 2.65 -11.12
C LEU A 50 -13.88 1.84 -11.91
N LYS A 51 -15.08 1.63 -11.36
CA LYS A 51 -16.15 0.91 -12.02
C LYS A 51 -16.61 1.52 -13.36
N TRP A 52 -16.32 2.83 -13.54
CA TRP A 52 -16.72 3.57 -14.75
C TRP A 52 -15.67 3.54 -15.85
N ILE A 53 -14.49 2.95 -15.61
CA ILE A 53 -13.48 2.77 -16.64
C ILE A 53 -13.93 1.60 -17.53
N PRO A 54 -14.16 1.83 -18.84
CA PRO A 54 -14.59 0.78 -19.74
C PRO A 54 -13.67 -0.44 -19.70
N PHE A 55 -14.22 -1.63 -19.76
CA PHE A 55 -13.55 -2.94 -19.66
C PHE A 55 -12.87 -3.16 -18.30
N PHE A 56 -11.99 -2.27 -17.85
CA PHE A 56 -11.26 -2.39 -16.58
C PHE A 56 -12.20 -2.41 -15.37
N GLY A 57 -13.18 -1.51 -15.31
CA GLY A 57 -14.11 -1.43 -14.19
C GLY A 57 -14.98 -2.67 -14.06
N GLN A 58 -15.41 -3.23 -15.16
CA GLN A 58 -16.19 -4.48 -15.20
C GLN A 58 -15.35 -5.66 -14.73
N MET A 59 -14.14 -5.83 -15.27
CA MET A 59 -13.21 -6.88 -14.83
C MET A 59 -12.87 -6.72 -13.34
N TYR A 60 -12.59 -5.50 -12.89
CA TYR A 60 -12.26 -5.21 -11.49
C TYR A 60 -13.40 -5.63 -10.53
N TRP A 61 -14.64 -5.41 -10.93
CA TRP A 61 -15.82 -5.82 -10.15
C TRP A 61 -16.06 -7.33 -10.22
N LEU A 62 -16.00 -7.92 -11.41
CA LEU A 62 -16.23 -9.36 -11.64
C LEU A 62 -15.19 -10.23 -10.91
N THR A 63 -13.94 -9.78 -10.79
CA THR A 63 -12.88 -10.47 -10.04
C THR A 63 -13.02 -10.33 -8.53
N GLY A 64 -14.15 -9.77 -8.04
CA GLY A 64 -14.47 -9.70 -6.61
C GLY A 64 -13.76 -8.61 -5.83
N ASN A 65 -13.04 -7.71 -6.50
CA ASN A 65 -12.38 -6.57 -5.84
C ASN A 65 -13.37 -5.65 -5.15
N ILE A 66 -12.91 -4.93 -4.12
CA ILE A 66 -13.75 -4.11 -3.25
C ILE A 66 -13.67 -2.66 -3.72
N LEU A 67 -14.82 -2.04 -3.98
CA LEU A 67 -14.91 -0.64 -4.37
C LEU A 67 -15.37 0.23 -3.20
N ILE A 68 -14.58 1.27 -2.87
CA ILE A 68 -14.87 2.16 -1.74
C ILE A 68 -15.07 3.61 -2.15
N ASP A 69 -15.98 4.28 -1.45
CA ASP A 69 -16.17 5.72 -1.52
C ASP A 69 -15.34 6.39 -0.41
N ARG A 70 -14.19 6.99 -0.80
CA ARG A 70 -13.24 7.60 0.14
C ARG A 70 -13.64 9.00 0.61
N LYS A 71 -14.68 9.59 0.02
CA LYS A 71 -15.09 10.98 0.33
C LYS A 71 -16.00 11.09 1.54
N ASN A 72 -16.71 10.03 1.91
CA ASN A 72 -17.68 10.04 3.00
C ASN A 72 -17.18 9.23 4.20
N LYS A 73 -16.94 9.92 5.34
CA LYS A 73 -16.44 9.28 6.59
C LYS A 73 -17.37 8.19 7.13
N ASN A 74 -18.69 8.38 7.07
CA ASN A 74 -19.66 7.39 7.53
C ASN A 74 -19.64 6.14 6.63
N LYS A 75 -19.44 6.33 5.31
CA LYS A 75 -19.27 5.22 4.37
C LYS A 75 -17.92 4.52 4.54
N ALA A 76 -16.90 5.21 5.04
CA ALA A 76 -15.59 4.60 5.31
C ALA A 76 -15.67 3.56 6.45
N MET A 77 -16.46 3.81 7.50
CA MET A 77 -16.70 2.82 8.57
C MET A 77 -17.43 1.59 8.02
N ASN A 78 -18.50 1.79 7.28
CA ASN A 78 -19.23 0.68 6.64
C ASN A 78 -18.31 -0.14 5.70
N THR A 79 -17.36 0.52 5.05
CA THR A 79 -16.39 -0.18 4.19
C THR A 79 -15.43 -1.06 4.98
N ILE A 80 -14.97 -0.59 6.16
CA ILE A 80 -14.14 -1.41 7.06
C ILE A 80 -14.90 -2.67 7.45
N ASP A 81 -16.16 -2.51 7.84
CA ASP A 81 -17.03 -3.61 8.26
C ASP A 81 -17.30 -4.60 7.12
N MET A 82 -17.66 -4.10 5.96
CA MET A 82 -17.88 -4.92 4.76
C MET A 82 -16.62 -5.68 4.36
N THR A 83 -15.46 -5.02 4.43
CA THR A 83 -14.17 -5.64 4.06
C THR A 83 -13.80 -6.71 5.06
N ALA A 84 -13.93 -6.44 6.37
CA ALA A 84 -13.66 -7.41 7.42
C ALA A 84 -14.56 -8.64 7.32
N ASN A 85 -15.86 -8.44 7.08
CA ASN A 85 -16.80 -9.54 6.87
C ASN A 85 -16.42 -10.38 5.65
N LYS A 86 -16.07 -9.72 4.53
CA LYS A 86 -15.66 -10.42 3.32
C LYS A 86 -14.40 -11.27 3.52
N ILE A 87 -13.43 -10.78 4.30
CA ILE A 87 -12.23 -11.54 4.67
C ILE A 87 -12.63 -12.83 5.43
N ARG A 88 -13.50 -12.70 6.45
CA ARG A 88 -13.92 -13.84 7.28
C ARG A 88 -14.76 -14.85 6.51
N GLU A 89 -15.80 -14.38 5.80
CA GLU A 89 -16.78 -15.24 5.12
C GLU A 89 -16.20 -15.93 3.89
N LYS A 90 -15.37 -15.22 3.12
CA LYS A 90 -14.81 -15.73 1.86
C LYS A 90 -13.40 -16.29 2.02
N LYS A 91 -12.80 -16.19 3.22
CA LYS A 91 -11.40 -16.57 3.49
C LYS A 91 -10.41 -15.96 2.48
N LEU A 92 -10.65 -14.69 2.10
CA LEU A 92 -9.86 -13.94 1.14
C LEU A 92 -8.89 -13.02 1.86
N SER A 93 -7.70 -12.85 1.29
CA SER A 93 -6.79 -11.77 1.67
C SER A 93 -7.18 -10.46 0.97
N VAL A 94 -6.78 -9.33 1.55
CA VAL A 94 -7.08 -8.01 0.98
C VAL A 94 -5.81 -7.19 0.83
N TRP A 95 -5.60 -6.62 -0.37
CA TRP A 95 -4.49 -5.72 -0.66
C TRP A 95 -4.93 -4.26 -0.57
N LEU A 96 -4.23 -3.48 0.24
CA LEU A 96 -4.52 -2.09 0.53
C LEU A 96 -3.28 -1.21 0.41
N PHE A 97 -3.48 0.03 0.00
CA PHE A 97 -2.48 1.08 0.09
C PHE A 97 -2.84 2.01 1.26
N PRO A 98 -2.17 1.92 2.41
CA PRO A 98 -2.58 2.60 3.64
C PRO A 98 -2.45 4.12 3.57
N GLU A 99 -1.64 4.65 2.66
CA GLU A 99 -1.54 6.08 2.36
C GLU A 99 -2.85 6.68 1.81
N GLY A 100 -3.65 5.85 1.13
CA GLY A 100 -4.92 6.25 0.52
C GLY A 100 -4.79 7.16 -0.70
N THR A 101 -3.58 7.46 -1.13
CA THR A 101 -3.24 8.19 -2.36
C THR A 101 -1.86 7.80 -2.85
N ARG A 102 -1.51 8.11 -4.08
CA ARG A 102 -0.18 7.90 -4.65
C ARG A 102 0.79 8.97 -4.14
N SER A 103 2.02 8.57 -3.87
CA SER A 103 3.05 9.50 -3.35
C SER A 103 3.66 10.38 -4.44
N TYR A 104 3.78 9.88 -5.67
CA TYR A 104 4.40 10.60 -6.80
C TYR A 104 5.76 11.20 -6.44
N GLY A 105 6.63 10.41 -5.81
CA GLY A 105 7.97 10.84 -5.45
C GLY A 105 8.07 11.67 -4.17
N ARG A 106 7.02 11.73 -3.34
CA ARG A 106 7.04 12.42 -2.03
C ARG A 106 7.51 11.51 -0.89
N GLY A 107 8.07 10.35 -1.21
CA GLY A 107 8.42 9.34 -0.22
C GLY A 107 7.20 8.62 0.34
N LEU A 108 7.35 7.91 1.46
CA LEU A 108 6.30 7.17 2.13
C LEU A 108 5.38 8.13 2.90
N LEU A 109 4.15 8.30 2.44
CA LEU A 109 3.18 9.20 3.05
C LEU A 109 2.66 8.66 4.40
N PRO A 110 2.02 9.51 5.23
CA PRO A 110 1.37 9.08 6.47
C PRO A 110 0.29 8.02 6.21
N PHE A 111 0.24 6.99 7.05
CA PHE A 111 -0.73 5.92 6.94
C PHE A 111 -2.07 6.30 7.57
N LYS A 112 -3.15 5.88 6.92
CA LYS A 112 -4.51 5.89 7.48
C LYS A 112 -4.72 4.60 8.27
N THR A 113 -5.44 4.68 9.39
CA THR A 113 -5.71 3.54 10.27
C THR A 113 -6.72 2.54 9.70
N GLY A 114 -7.32 2.80 8.54
CA GLY A 114 -8.40 1.98 7.97
C GLY A 114 -8.00 0.52 7.74
N ALA A 115 -6.81 0.25 7.15
CA ALA A 115 -6.31 -1.10 6.94
C ALA A 115 -6.12 -1.84 8.27
N PHE A 116 -5.57 -1.17 9.28
CA PHE A 116 -5.32 -1.72 10.61
C PHE A 116 -6.64 -2.05 11.35
N ARG A 117 -7.63 -1.17 11.26
CA ARG A 117 -8.97 -1.42 11.80
C ARG A 117 -9.66 -2.59 11.09
N THR A 118 -9.48 -2.72 9.78
CA THR A 118 -10.03 -3.86 9.01
C THR A 118 -9.39 -5.17 9.48
N ALA A 119 -8.07 -5.22 9.63
CA ALA A 119 -7.35 -6.41 10.09
C ALA A 119 -7.78 -6.80 11.51
N ALA A 120 -7.79 -5.84 12.45
CA ALA A 120 -8.23 -6.08 13.83
C ALA A 120 -9.68 -6.59 13.89
N LYS A 121 -10.58 -6.03 13.08
CA LYS A 121 -11.98 -6.46 13.04
C LYS A 121 -12.19 -7.80 12.36
N ALA A 122 -11.35 -8.13 11.39
CA ALA A 122 -11.35 -9.43 10.72
C ALA A 122 -10.59 -10.51 11.51
N GLU A 123 -9.85 -10.13 12.56
CA GLU A 123 -9.00 -11.00 13.37
C GLU A 123 -7.91 -11.70 12.54
N VAL A 124 -7.35 -10.96 11.58
CA VAL A 124 -6.29 -11.43 10.69
C VAL A 124 -5.06 -10.54 10.82
N PRO A 125 -3.85 -11.06 10.58
CA PRO A 125 -2.64 -10.25 10.63
C PRO A 125 -2.55 -9.26 9.45
N ILE A 126 -1.75 -8.21 9.66
CA ILE A 126 -1.28 -7.35 8.59
C ILE A 126 0.09 -7.85 8.12
N ILE A 127 0.27 -7.93 6.82
CA ILE A 127 1.55 -8.18 6.19
C ILE A 127 2.00 -6.88 5.49
N PRO A 128 3.02 -6.19 6.01
CA PRO A 128 3.59 -5.04 5.30
C PRO A 128 4.39 -5.53 4.08
N VAL A 129 4.22 -4.87 2.96
CA VAL A 129 4.93 -5.12 1.69
C VAL A 129 5.62 -3.84 1.26
N CYS A 130 6.93 -3.91 1.10
CA CYS A 130 7.77 -2.78 0.75
C CYS A 130 8.23 -2.91 -0.70
N ALA A 131 7.93 -1.90 -1.49
CA ALA A 131 8.36 -1.79 -2.88
C ALA A 131 9.42 -0.67 -3.00
N SER A 132 10.57 -0.98 -3.61
CA SER A 132 11.59 0.02 -3.90
C SER A 132 11.06 1.11 -4.83
N ASN A 133 11.76 2.26 -4.89
CA ASN A 133 11.30 3.43 -5.64
C ASN A 133 11.25 3.15 -7.15
N THR A 134 10.13 3.51 -7.78
CA THR A 134 9.94 3.47 -9.24
C THR A 134 9.60 4.85 -9.83
N HIS A 135 9.58 5.89 -8.97
CA HIS A 135 9.25 7.23 -9.42
C HIS A 135 10.40 7.81 -10.25
N LYS A 136 10.09 8.22 -11.49
CA LYS A 136 11.06 8.67 -12.50
C LYS A 136 12.06 7.61 -12.97
N THR A 137 11.96 6.37 -12.52
CA THR A 137 12.80 5.27 -13.00
C THR A 137 12.22 4.70 -14.30
N ILE A 138 10.92 4.58 -14.39
CA ILE A 138 10.23 4.00 -15.54
C ILE A 138 10.10 5.05 -16.65
N ASP A 139 10.76 4.82 -17.77
CA ASP A 139 10.62 5.55 -19.02
C ASP A 139 10.08 4.58 -20.09
N LEU A 140 8.90 4.88 -20.65
CA LEU A 140 8.24 4.01 -21.65
C LEU A 140 8.99 3.94 -22.98
N ASN A 141 9.93 4.85 -23.22
CA ASN A 141 10.79 4.84 -24.41
C ASN A 141 12.08 4.03 -24.22
N ARG A 142 12.29 3.43 -23.04
CA ARG A 142 13.43 2.56 -22.76
C ARG A 142 13.02 1.11 -22.64
N TRP A 143 13.82 0.21 -23.16
CA TRP A 143 13.64 -1.24 -23.02
C TRP A 143 14.14 -1.78 -21.69
N ASP A 144 15.08 -1.08 -21.04
CA ASP A 144 15.63 -1.41 -19.73
C ASP A 144 15.38 -0.23 -18.78
N ASN A 145 14.54 -0.48 -17.77
CA ASN A 145 14.21 0.46 -16.71
C ASN A 145 14.78 0.03 -15.34
N GLY A 146 15.75 -0.88 -15.37
CA GLY A 146 16.43 -1.35 -14.18
C GLY A 146 15.61 -2.34 -13.37
N LYS A 147 15.87 -2.38 -12.06
CA LYS A 147 15.34 -3.38 -11.12
C LYS A 147 14.47 -2.74 -10.07
N MET A 148 13.40 -3.43 -9.71
CA MET A 148 12.54 -3.14 -8.57
C MET A 148 12.51 -4.35 -7.63
N ILE A 149 12.60 -4.11 -6.34
CA ILE A 149 12.47 -5.16 -5.33
C ILE A 149 11.17 -4.94 -4.55
N VAL A 150 10.40 -6.01 -4.39
CA VAL A 150 9.21 -6.05 -3.54
C VAL A 150 9.44 -7.07 -2.43
N GLU A 151 9.50 -6.62 -1.18
CA GLU A 151 9.80 -7.47 -0.04
C GLU A 151 8.67 -7.45 1.00
N PHE A 152 8.30 -8.64 1.48
CA PHE A 152 7.31 -8.82 2.52
C PHE A 152 7.99 -8.79 3.88
N LEU A 153 7.42 -8.05 4.82
CA LEU A 153 7.88 -8.00 6.20
C LEU A 153 7.12 -9.01 7.08
N PRO A 154 7.63 -9.32 8.28
CA PRO A 154 6.94 -10.19 9.21
C PRO A 154 5.52 -9.73 9.54
N PRO A 155 4.61 -10.67 9.86
CA PRO A 155 3.23 -10.37 10.18
C PRO A 155 3.11 -9.49 11.43
N VAL A 156 2.20 -8.51 11.38
CA VAL A 156 1.80 -7.67 12.51
C VAL A 156 0.43 -8.12 12.96
N TYR A 157 0.36 -8.69 14.17
CA TYR A 157 -0.89 -9.14 14.78
C TYR A 157 -1.55 -8.01 15.57
N LEU A 158 -2.88 -7.93 15.45
CA LEU A 158 -3.72 -6.93 16.11
C LEU A 158 -4.91 -7.63 16.74
N SER A 159 -5.20 -7.36 18.00
CA SER A 159 -6.46 -7.81 18.60
C SER A 159 -7.54 -6.73 18.48
N SER A 160 -8.82 -7.14 18.58
CA SER A 160 -9.96 -6.23 18.60
C SER A 160 -9.92 -5.26 19.80
N GLU A 161 -9.20 -5.61 20.86
CA GLU A 161 -9.02 -4.83 22.07
C GLU A 161 -7.98 -3.70 21.91
N ASP A 162 -7.15 -3.78 20.87
CA ASP A 162 -6.07 -2.81 20.59
C ASP A 162 -6.56 -1.49 19.96
N LYS A 163 -7.85 -1.16 20.05
CA LYS A 163 -8.41 0.05 19.39
C LYS A 163 -7.66 1.33 19.72
N GLU A 164 -7.20 1.50 20.96
CA GLU A 164 -6.42 2.67 21.38
C GLU A 164 -4.97 2.61 20.87
N LYS A 165 -4.44 1.41 20.72
CA LYS A 165 -3.06 1.18 20.25
C LYS A 165 -2.95 1.19 18.72
N ILE A 166 -4.07 1.12 17.96
CA ILE A 166 -4.05 1.04 16.50
C ILE A 166 -3.22 2.15 15.87
N ARG A 167 -3.30 3.38 16.37
CA ARG A 167 -2.53 4.51 15.83
C ARG A 167 -1.04 4.34 16.07
N THR A 168 -0.65 3.87 17.23
CA THR A 168 0.75 3.60 17.59
C THR A 168 1.32 2.50 16.72
N ILE A 169 0.58 1.39 16.55
CA ILE A 169 0.99 0.27 15.70
C ILE A 169 1.07 0.72 14.22
N THR A 170 0.11 1.52 13.75
CA THR A 170 0.12 2.09 12.40
C THR A 170 1.40 2.90 12.14
N ASN A 171 1.78 3.77 13.08
CA ASN A 171 2.99 4.60 12.96
C ASN A 171 4.26 3.76 13.05
N LYS A 172 4.32 2.78 13.96
CA LYS A 172 5.44 1.86 14.07
C LYS A 172 5.64 1.09 12.77
N THR A 173 4.57 0.46 12.24
CA THR A 173 4.63 -0.29 10.98
C THR A 173 5.06 0.59 9.82
N ARG A 174 4.58 1.85 9.76
CA ARG A 174 5.04 2.80 8.73
C ARG A 174 6.54 3.07 8.84
N ASN A 175 7.07 3.24 10.05
CA ASN A 175 8.50 3.48 10.25
C ASN A 175 9.33 2.24 9.86
N ASP A 176 8.90 1.04 10.26
CA ASP A 176 9.54 -0.22 9.87
C ASP A 176 9.57 -0.36 8.32
N MET A 177 8.45 -0.05 7.66
CA MET A 177 8.39 -0.02 6.18
C MET A 177 9.30 1.05 5.58
N LEU A 178 9.40 2.24 6.19
CA LEU A 178 10.29 3.31 5.69
C LEU A 178 11.75 2.87 5.72
N VAL A 179 12.19 2.26 6.83
CA VAL A 179 13.55 1.73 6.97
C VAL A 179 13.82 0.69 5.89
N LYS A 180 12.89 -0.26 5.69
CA LYS A 180 13.03 -1.30 4.65
C LYS A 180 13.07 -0.70 3.24
N ILE A 181 12.16 0.21 2.91
CA ILE A 181 12.12 0.86 1.60
C ILE A 181 13.44 1.60 1.32
N THR A 182 14.04 2.24 2.33
CA THR A 182 15.36 2.87 2.21
C THR A 182 16.42 1.83 1.81
N GLN A 183 16.48 0.70 2.54
CA GLN A 183 17.40 -0.40 2.21
C GLN A 183 17.21 -0.92 0.79
N LEU A 184 15.95 -1.14 0.37
CA LEU A 184 15.65 -1.63 -0.98
C LEU A 184 16.03 -0.62 -2.06
N ASN A 185 15.92 0.67 -1.79
CA ASN A 185 16.37 1.73 -2.72
C ASN A 185 17.87 1.76 -2.86
N ASP A 186 18.61 1.59 -1.75
CA ASP A 186 20.07 1.50 -1.77
C ASP A 186 20.52 0.27 -2.60
N GLU A 187 19.85 -0.88 -2.43
CA GLU A 187 20.13 -2.08 -3.21
C GLU A 187 19.85 -1.93 -4.72
N THR A 188 18.85 -1.12 -5.09
CA THR A 188 18.49 -0.89 -6.50
C THR A 188 19.17 0.31 -7.11
N GLY A 189 19.96 1.07 -6.34
CA GLY A 189 20.59 2.31 -6.78
C GLY A 189 19.59 3.45 -7.03
N HIS A 190 18.40 3.37 -6.47
CA HIS A 190 17.35 4.39 -6.62
C HIS A 190 17.41 5.38 -5.47
N GLU A 191 17.56 6.67 -5.78
CA GLU A 191 17.53 7.71 -4.76
C GLU A 191 16.16 7.81 -4.08
N LEU A 192 16.17 8.05 -2.76
CA LEU A 192 14.95 8.45 -2.04
C LEU A 192 14.52 9.83 -2.56
N PRO A 193 13.25 10.00 -2.92
CA PRO A 193 12.73 11.33 -3.20
C PRO A 193 12.90 12.19 -1.94
N GLN A 194 13.62 13.30 -2.05
CA GLN A 194 13.75 14.25 -0.95
C GLN A 194 12.38 14.78 -0.57
N VAL A 195 11.96 14.56 0.67
CA VAL A 195 10.79 15.21 1.24
C VAL A 195 11.11 16.71 1.27
N LYS A 196 10.56 17.47 0.34
CA LYS A 196 10.62 18.95 0.41
C LYS A 196 9.79 19.37 1.60
N ASP A 197 10.44 19.68 2.69
CA ASP A 197 9.82 20.27 3.87
C ASP A 197 9.19 21.60 3.47
N LYS A 198 7.86 21.67 3.48
CA LYS A 198 7.12 22.90 3.16
C LYS A 198 7.39 24.05 4.14
N ASN A 199 8.09 23.79 5.24
CA ASN A 199 8.43 24.80 6.24
C ASN A 199 9.62 25.70 5.85
N SER A 200 10.45 25.31 4.89
CA SER A 200 11.60 26.14 4.45
C SER A 200 11.20 27.26 3.49
N GLN A 201 10.06 27.14 2.79
CA GLN A 201 9.61 28.18 1.86
C GLN A 201 8.86 29.36 2.54
N ASN A 202 8.35 29.16 3.76
CA ASN A 202 7.70 30.26 4.49
C ASN A 202 8.68 31.15 5.27
N LYS A 203 9.91 30.68 5.55
CA LYS A 203 10.92 31.53 6.19
C LYS A 203 11.58 32.52 5.25
N GLN A 204 11.74 32.19 3.97
CA GLN A 204 12.32 33.12 3.00
C GLN A 204 11.37 34.24 2.52
N LYS A 205 10.04 34.10 2.74
CA LYS A 205 9.06 35.15 2.41
C LYS A 205 8.82 36.14 3.55
N SER A 206 9.32 35.87 4.76
CA SER A 206 9.19 36.78 5.91
C SER A 206 10.41 37.67 6.10
N GLU A 207 11.54 37.43 5.43
CA GLU A 207 12.76 38.24 5.53
C GLU A 207 12.94 39.22 4.39
N THR A 208 11.97 39.32 3.46
CA THR A 208 11.99 40.22 2.31
C THR A 208 10.78 41.19 2.31
N LYS A 209 10.31 41.58 3.50
CA LYS A 209 9.33 42.68 3.64
C LYS A 209 9.80 43.68 4.68
#